data_25566e45bb333047d278a78e7f867872
#
_entry.id   25566e45bb333047d278a78e7f867872
#
_cell.length_a   1.000
_cell.length_b   1.000
_cell.length_c   1.000
_cell.angle_alpha   90.00
_cell.angle_beta   90.00
_cell.angle_gamma   90.00
#
_symmetry.space_group_name_H-M   'P 1'
#
loop_
_entity.id
_entity.type
_entity.pdbx_description
1 polymer ?
#
loop_
_entity_poly.entity_id
_entity_poly.type
_entity_poly.pdbx_seq_one_letter_code
_entity_poly.pdbx_strand_id
1 'polypeptide(L)'
;IGYATRESLILEFCPTMLALILAGKVGSNIASEIGSMRVTEQIDALEIMGINSASFLILPKIIATVLFFPALIVLSICIGLLGGWIGGQTSGITTADFLYGIKFEFNPFYVTYCLIKITVFAFIVSSVSSYFGYFTKGGALDVGRSSTKAVVYSSIIVLIFNFILTDLLLACLLYTSPSPRD
;
A
#
# COMPACT_ATOMS: atom_id res chain seq x y z
N ILE A 1 3.16 12.21 -23.82
CA ILE A 1 2.46 12.44 -22.54
C ILE A 1 1.84 11.13 -22.05
N GLY A 2 1.03 10.40 -22.86
CA GLY A 2 0.41 9.13 -22.44
C GLY A 2 1.39 8.09 -21.89
N TYR A 3 2.55 7.93 -22.50
CA TYR A 3 3.64 7.08 -22.01
C TYR A 3 4.12 7.51 -20.62
N ALA A 4 4.48 8.79 -20.45
CA ALA A 4 4.99 9.30 -19.19
C ALA A 4 3.92 9.22 -18.07
N THR A 5 2.66 9.48 -18.39
CA THR A 5 1.55 9.33 -17.44
C THR A 5 1.42 7.90 -16.96
N ARG A 6 1.43 6.93 -17.87
CA ARG A 6 1.37 5.50 -17.52
C ARG A 6 2.54 5.09 -16.63
N GLU A 7 3.77 5.41 -17.03
CA GLU A 7 4.98 5.05 -16.29
C GLU A 7 4.97 5.62 -14.88
N SER A 8 4.73 6.92 -14.75
CA SER A 8 4.70 7.59 -13.45
C SER A 8 3.59 7.05 -12.54
N LEU A 9 2.41 6.76 -13.10
CA LEU A 9 1.29 6.19 -12.34
C LEU A 9 1.60 4.79 -11.84
N ILE A 10 2.09 3.91 -12.69
CA ILE A 10 2.30 2.49 -12.34
C ILE A 10 3.51 2.32 -11.42
N LEU A 11 4.62 2.99 -11.70
CA LEU A 11 5.86 2.79 -10.96
C LEU A 11 5.86 3.42 -9.58
N GLU A 12 5.35 4.65 -9.45
CA GLU A 12 5.50 5.40 -8.20
C GLU A 12 4.18 5.92 -7.63
N PHE A 13 3.36 6.56 -8.44
CA PHE A 13 2.25 7.35 -7.93
C PHE A 13 1.16 6.46 -7.29
N CYS A 14 0.65 5.47 -8.02
CA CYS A 14 -0.41 4.60 -7.51
C CYS A 14 0.01 3.80 -6.28
N PRO A 15 1.13 3.05 -6.26
CA PRO A 15 1.47 2.24 -5.10
C PRO A 15 1.78 3.09 -3.86
N THR A 16 2.48 4.20 -4.01
CA THR A 16 2.90 5.03 -2.88
C THR A 16 1.73 5.81 -2.29
N MET A 17 0.95 6.51 -3.13
CA MET A 17 -0.19 7.29 -2.66
C MET A 17 -1.29 6.40 -2.07
N LEU A 18 -1.58 5.27 -2.73
CA LEU A 18 -2.55 4.31 -2.21
C LEU A 18 -2.12 3.76 -0.85
N ALA A 19 -0.85 3.39 -0.69
CA ALA A 19 -0.32 2.89 0.57
C ALA A 19 -0.45 3.92 1.70
N LEU A 20 -0.17 5.20 1.44
CA LEU A 20 -0.30 6.27 2.45
C LEU A 20 -1.77 6.52 2.84
N ILE A 21 -2.68 6.54 1.87
CA ILE A 21 -4.12 6.70 2.13
C ILE A 21 -4.65 5.51 2.95
N LEU A 22 -4.25 4.29 2.58
CA LEU A 22 -4.67 3.08 3.29
C LEU A 22 -4.00 2.97 4.66
N ALA A 23 -2.77 3.46 4.86
CA ALA A 23 -2.16 3.58 6.17
C ALA A 23 -3.01 4.48 7.09
N GLY A 24 -3.50 5.60 6.58
CA GLY A 24 -4.42 6.47 7.31
C GLY A 24 -5.76 5.82 7.65
N LYS A 25 -6.41 5.17 6.68
CA LYS A 25 -7.75 4.61 6.86
C LYS A 25 -7.72 3.22 7.50
N VAL A 26 -7.03 2.28 6.89
CA VAL A 26 -6.99 0.88 7.34
C VAL A 26 -6.09 0.74 8.55
N GLY A 27 -4.92 1.39 8.54
CA GLY A 27 -3.98 1.34 9.65
C GLY A 27 -4.54 1.91 10.93
N SER A 28 -5.20 3.07 10.89
CA SER A 28 -5.84 3.65 12.07
C SER A 28 -6.98 2.78 12.58
N ASN A 29 -7.76 2.19 11.68
CA ASN A 29 -8.88 1.31 12.05
C ASN A 29 -8.40 0.04 12.75
N ILE A 30 -7.37 -0.63 12.21
CA ILE A 30 -6.76 -1.81 12.83
C ILE A 30 -6.21 -1.48 14.22
N ALA A 31 -5.48 -0.38 14.36
CA ALA A 31 -4.89 0.03 15.64
C ALA A 31 -5.96 0.40 16.68
N SER A 32 -7.01 1.10 16.28
CA SER A 32 -8.10 1.48 17.20
C SER A 32 -8.95 0.27 17.61
N GLU A 33 -9.22 -0.65 16.70
CA GLU A 33 -10.00 -1.86 17.00
C GLU A 33 -9.25 -2.78 17.97
N ILE A 34 -7.98 -3.12 17.67
CA ILE A 34 -7.17 -3.95 18.56
C ILE A 34 -6.90 -3.22 19.90
N GLY A 35 -6.64 -1.93 19.86
CA GLY A 35 -6.45 -1.10 21.05
C GLY A 35 -7.69 -1.04 21.93
N SER A 36 -8.88 -0.96 21.35
CA SER A 36 -10.15 -1.03 22.06
C SER A 36 -10.35 -2.39 22.74
N MET A 37 -10.05 -3.49 22.04
CA MET A 37 -10.10 -4.84 22.61
C MET A 37 -9.08 -5.02 23.75
N ARG A 38 -7.93 -4.35 23.69
CA ARG A 38 -6.93 -4.37 24.76
C ARG A 38 -7.41 -3.65 26.00
N VAL A 39 -7.96 -2.45 25.83
CA VAL A 39 -8.44 -1.60 26.94
C VAL A 39 -9.68 -2.22 27.63
N THR A 40 -10.51 -2.96 26.91
CA THR A 40 -11.68 -3.67 27.46
C THR A 40 -11.35 -5.07 27.98
N GLU A 41 -10.07 -5.43 28.12
CA GLU A 41 -9.60 -6.71 28.66
C GLU A 41 -10.02 -7.95 27.85
N GLN A 42 -10.53 -7.77 26.62
CA GLN A 42 -10.95 -8.89 25.77
C GLN A 42 -9.75 -9.74 25.33
N ILE A 43 -8.57 -9.13 25.13
CA ILE A 43 -7.35 -9.85 24.79
C ILE A 43 -6.89 -10.70 25.97
N ASP A 44 -6.97 -10.18 27.20
CA ASP A 44 -6.59 -10.92 28.39
C ASP A 44 -7.56 -12.10 28.67
N ALA A 45 -8.84 -11.92 28.35
CA ALA A 45 -9.82 -12.99 28.40
C ALA A 45 -9.51 -14.15 27.42
N LEU A 46 -9.04 -13.82 26.20
CA LEU A 46 -8.61 -14.82 25.23
C LEU A 46 -7.39 -15.60 25.71
N GLU A 47 -6.43 -14.93 26.34
CA GLU A 47 -5.22 -15.54 26.89
C GLU A 47 -5.53 -16.49 28.05
N ILE A 48 -6.47 -16.12 28.93
CA ILE A 48 -6.97 -17.01 30.01
C ILE A 48 -7.63 -18.28 29.47
N MET A 49 -8.31 -18.17 28.33
CA MET A 49 -8.89 -19.32 27.63
C MET A 49 -7.84 -20.21 26.91
N GLY A 50 -6.55 -19.87 26.99
CA GLY A 50 -5.46 -20.60 26.35
C GLY A 50 -5.33 -20.35 24.84
N ILE A 51 -5.99 -19.33 24.30
CA ILE A 51 -5.92 -18.95 22.90
C ILE A 51 -4.79 -17.93 22.73
N ASN A 52 -3.91 -18.15 21.74
CA ASN A 52 -2.90 -17.14 21.39
C ASN A 52 -3.59 -15.93 20.73
N SER A 53 -3.77 -14.87 21.52
CA SER A 53 -4.47 -13.66 21.12
C SER A 53 -3.85 -12.97 19.89
N ALA A 54 -2.53 -12.95 19.78
CA ALA A 54 -1.83 -12.35 18.65
C ALA A 54 -2.13 -13.10 17.33
N SER A 55 -2.04 -14.42 17.33
CA SER A 55 -2.34 -15.22 16.14
C SER A 55 -3.81 -15.15 15.75
N PHE A 56 -4.70 -15.07 16.73
CA PHE A 56 -6.14 -15.04 16.48
C PHE A 56 -6.64 -13.70 15.95
N LEU A 57 -6.08 -12.58 16.44
CA LEU A 57 -6.55 -11.24 16.09
C LEU A 57 -5.73 -10.58 14.96
N ILE A 58 -4.40 -10.72 14.98
CA ILE A 58 -3.52 -9.98 14.08
C ILE A 58 -3.37 -10.69 12.73
N LEU A 59 -3.18 -12.00 12.74
CA LEU A 59 -2.92 -12.77 11.52
C LEU A 59 -4.03 -12.66 10.47
N PRO A 60 -5.32 -12.78 10.78
CA PRO A 60 -6.38 -12.63 9.78
C PRO A 60 -6.44 -11.21 9.21
N LYS A 61 -6.11 -10.17 10.00
CA LYS A 61 -6.05 -8.79 9.52
C LYS A 61 -4.91 -8.58 8.53
N ILE A 62 -3.74 -9.15 8.80
CA ILE A 62 -2.59 -9.11 7.87
C ILE A 62 -2.94 -9.82 6.56
N ILE A 63 -3.51 -11.02 6.63
CA ILE A 63 -3.90 -11.78 5.43
C ILE A 63 -4.93 -11.00 4.60
N ALA A 64 -5.95 -10.44 5.26
CA ALA A 64 -6.97 -9.66 4.59
C ALA A 64 -6.38 -8.44 3.86
N THR A 65 -5.52 -7.66 4.51
CA THR A 65 -4.89 -6.49 3.88
C THR A 65 -3.97 -6.87 2.72
N VAL A 66 -3.18 -7.91 2.85
CA VAL A 66 -2.28 -8.41 1.80
C VAL A 66 -3.06 -8.89 0.57
N LEU A 67 -4.26 -9.44 0.74
CA LEU A 67 -5.13 -9.86 -0.36
C LEU A 67 -5.88 -8.69 -1.01
N PHE A 68 -6.38 -7.74 -0.21
CA PHE A 68 -7.20 -6.64 -0.72
C PHE A 68 -6.40 -5.50 -1.35
N PHE A 69 -5.21 -5.19 -0.88
CA PHE A 69 -4.42 -4.08 -1.42
C PHE A 69 -4.04 -4.25 -2.90
N PRO A 70 -3.63 -5.45 -3.36
CA PRO A 70 -3.39 -5.68 -4.78
C PRO A 70 -4.64 -5.48 -5.66
N ALA A 71 -5.83 -5.82 -5.16
CA ALA A 71 -7.06 -5.55 -5.89
C ALA A 71 -7.36 -4.04 -6.01
N LEU A 72 -7.14 -3.30 -4.91
CA LEU A 72 -7.34 -1.85 -4.89
C LEU A 72 -6.36 -1.09 -5.80
N ILE A 73 -5.11 -1.56 -5.95
CA ILE A 73 -4.16 -0.88 -6.82
C ILE A 73 -4.52 -1.03 -8.29
N VAL A 74 -5.03 -2.17 -8.72
CA VAL A 74 -5.53 -2.35 -10.10
C VAL A 74 -6.63 -1.34 -10.39
N LEU A 75 -7.58 -1.20 -9.48
CA LEU A 75 -8.65 -0.22 -9.60
C LEU A 75 -8.11 1.22 -9.61
N SER A 76 -7.14 1.53 -8.76
CA SER A 76 -6.47 2.84 -8.70
C SER A 76 -5.76 3.20 -10.01
N ILE A 77 -5.07 2.24 -10.63
CA ILE A 77 -4.41 2.44 -11.94
C ILE A 77 -5.45 2.73 -13.02
N CYS A 78 -6.56 1.98 -13.06
CA CYS A 78 -7.62 2.21 -14.03
C CYS A 78 -8.21 3.63 -13.91
N ILE A 79 -8.53 4.06 -12.69
CA ILE A 79 -9.06 5.41 -12.43
C ILE A 79 -7.99 6.47 -12.75
N GLY A 80 -6.72 6.24 -12.40
CA GLY A 80 -5.62 7.14 -12.70
C GLY A 80 -5.41 7.36 -14.20
N LEU A 81 -5.50 6.29 -14.99
CA LEU A 81 -5.40 6.38 -16.46
C LEU A 81 -6.59 7.12 -17.07
N LEU A 82 -7.80 6.92 -16.55
CA LEU A 82 -8.98 7.68 -16.96
C LEU A 82 -8.83 9.18 -16.64
N GLY A 83 -8.34 9.52 -15.44
CA GLY A 83 -8.03 10.89 -15.06
C GLY A 83 -6.95 11.51 -15.95
N GLY A 84 -5.90 10.77 -16.28
CA GLY A 84 -4.86 11.19 -17.20
C GLY A 84 -5.36 11.43 -18.63
N TRP A 85 -6.31 10.62 -19.10
CA TRP A 85 -6.96 10.82 -20.39
C TRP A 85 -7.79 12.11 -20.43
N ILE A 86 -8.63 12.34 -19.41
CA ILE A 86 -9.45 13.56 -19.31
C ILE A 86 -8.54 14.80 -19.22
N GLY A 87 -7.49 14.76 -18.37
CA GLY A 87 -6.50 15.84 -18.27
C GLY A 87 -5.72 16.08 -19.56
N GLY A 88 -5.40 15.03 -20.32
CA GLY A 88 -4.76 15.12 -21.62
C GLY A 88 -5.62 15.85 -22.66
N GLN A 89 -6.94 15.57 -22.69
CA GLN A 89 -7.86 16.24 -23.60
C GLN A 89 -7.96 17.75 -23.33
N THR A 90 -7.98 18.18 -22.08
CA THR A 90 -7.98 19.61 -21.74
C THR A 90 -6.71 20.32 -22.16
N SER A 91 -5.60 19.57 -22.31
CA SER A 91 -4.30 20.08 -22.81
C SER A 91 -4.16 20.00 -24.34
N GLY A 92 -5.22 19.63 -25.08
CA GLY A 92 -5.24 19.58 -26.53
C GLY A 92 -4.66 18.30 -27.15
N ILE A 93 -4.50 17.23 -26.38
CA ILE A 93 -4.01 15.94 -26.88
C ILE A 93 -5.18 15.12 -27.41
N THR A 94 -5.02 14.56 -28.62
CA THR A 94 -6.06 13.69 -29.17
C THR A 94 -6.15 12.36 -28.45
N THR A 95 -7.33 11.76 -28.38
CA THR A 95 -7.51 10.42 -27.79
C THR A 95 -6.64 9.37 -28.45
N ALA A 96 -6.41 9.48 -29.77
CA ALA A 96 -5.57 8.56 -30.51
C ALA A 96 -4.10 8.63 -30.07
N ASP A 97 -3.55 9.84 -29.90
CA ASP A 97 -2.18 10.05 -29.44
C ASP A 97 -1.97 9.59 -27.99
N PHE A 98 -2.97 9.78 -27.15
CA PHE A 98 -2.93 9.29 -25.76
C PHE A 98 -2.91 7.77 -25.69
N LEU A 99 -3.79 7.10 -26.45
CA LEU A 99 -3.87 5.63 -26.53
C LEU A 99 -2.62 5.02 -27.16
N TYR A 100 -2.06 5.66 -28.19
CA TYR A 100 -0.78 5.26 -28.76
C TYR A 100 0.33 5.33 -27.71
N GLY A 101 0.40 6.42 -26.96
CA GLY A 101 1.38 6.58 -25.88
C GLY A 101 1.25 5.52 -24.76
N ILE A 102 0.02 5.12 -24.40
CA ILE A 102 -0.20 4.07 -23.41
C ILE A 102 0.26 2.70 -23.91
N LYS A 103 0.10 2.39 -25.20
CA LYS A 103 0.51 1.13 -25.79
C LYS A 103 1.99 1.07 -26.15
N PHE A 104 2.63 2.22 -26.29
CA PHE A 104 4.04 2.32 -26.68
C PHE A 104 4.94 1.67 -25.61
N GLU A 105 5.77 0.72 -26.01
CA GLU A 105 6.73 0.00 -25.17
C GLU A 105 6.14 -0.53 -23.83
N PHE A 106 4.98 -1.18 -23.90
CA PHE A 106 4.39 -1.76 -22.71
C PHE A 106 5.20 -2.97 -22.22
N ASN A 107 5.82 -2.84 -21.03
CA ASN A 107 6.50 -3.95 -20.38
C ASN A 107 5.60 -4.52 -19.25
N PRO A 108 5.16 -5.79 -19.34
CA PRO A 108 4.34 -6.44 -18.31
C PRO A 108 4.99 -6.47 -16.93
N PHE A 109 6.30 -6.35 -16.87
CA PHE A 109 7.05 -6.31 -15.62
C PHE A 109 6.65 -5.14 -14.71
N TYR A 110 6.24 -4.00 -15.27
CA TYR A 110 5.81 -2.85 -14.48
C TYR A 110 4.58 -3.13 -13.63
N VAL A 111 3.66 -3.95 -14.13
CA VAL A 111 2.47 -4.37 -13.37
C VAL A 111 2.88 -5.30 -12.22
N THR A 112 3.76 -6.25 -12.50
CA THR A 112 4.30 -7.15 -11.47
C THR A 112 5.07 -6.38 -10.40
N TYR A 113 5.89 -5.41 -10.81
CA TYR A 113 6.58 -4.48 -9.93
C TYR A 113 5.62 -3.76 -8.98
N CYS A 114 4.56 -3.18 -9.52
CA CYS A 114 3.55 -2.47 -8.76
C CYS A 114 2.83 -3.38 -7.75
N LEU A 115 2.49 -4.61 -8.15
CA LEU A 115 1.84 -5.60 -7.29
C LEU A 115 2.75 -6.05 -6.14
N ILE A 116 4.02 -6.30 -6.38
CA ILE A 116 4.99 -6.66 -5.33
C ILE A 116 5.11 -5.50 -4.33
N LYS A 117 5.26 -4.28 -4.82
CA LYS A 117 5.43 -3.07 -4.01
C LYS A 117 4.24 -2.85 -3.07
N ILE A 118 3.01 -2.93 -3.59
CA ILE A 118 1.81 -2.74 -2.77
C ILE A 118 1.59 -3.87 -1.76
N THR A 119 1.96 -5.10 -2.09
CA THR A 119 1.88 -6.25 -1.18
C THR A 119 2.80 -6.08 0.02
N VAL A 120 4.04 -5.61 -0.21
CA VAL A 120 4.98 -5.29 0.86
C VAL A 120 4.44 -4.14 1.74
N PHE A 121 3.89 -3.09 1.13
CA PHE A 121 3.29 -1.98 1.88
C PHE A 121 2.07 -2.42 2.70
N ALA A 122 1.23 -3.30 2.17
CA ALA A 122 0.11 -3.88 2.90
C ALA A 122 0.57 -4.61 4.17
N PHE A 123 1.63 -5.41 4.06
CA PHE A 123 2.22 -6.11 5.19
C PHE A 123 2.78 -5.13 6.23
N ILE A 124 3.51 -4.09 5.80
CA ILE A 124 4.08 -3.07 6.70
C ILE A 124 2.96 -2.35 7.45
N VAL A 125 1.97 -1.82 6.73
CA VAL A 125 0.86 -1.06 7.32
C VAL A 125 0.10 -1.90 8.34
N SER A 126 -0.26 -3.13 8.00
CA SER A 126 -1.02 -4.00 8.90
C SER A 126 -0.22 -4.44 10.13
N SER A 127 1.06 -4.77 9.96
CA SER A 127 1.93 -5.19 11.06
C SER A 127 2.20 -4.06 12.06
N VAL A 128 2.56 -2.88 11.56
CA VAL A 128 2.83 -1.72 12.41
C VAL A 128 1.56 -1.27 13.15
N SER A 129 0.43 -1.22 12.45
CA SER A 129 -0.84 -0.82 13.07
C SER A 129 -1.30 -1.81 14.14
N SER A 130 -1.16 -3.10 13.88
CA SER A 130 -1.47 -4.15 14.86
C SER A 130 -0.56 -4.09 16.09
N TYR A 131 0.72 -3.78 15.90
CA TYR A 131 1.67 -3.59 17.00
C TYR A 131 1.23 -2.46 17.94
N PHE A 132 0.96 -1.27 17.39
CA PHE A 132 0.53 -0.14 18.21
C PHE A 132 -0.83 -0.37 18.88
N GLY A 133 -1.75 -1.05 18.22
CA GLY A 133 -3.03 -1.44 18.81
C GLY A 133 -2.86 -2.42 19.97
N TYR A 134 -2.08 -3.47 19.76
CA TYR A 134 -1.89 -4.55 20.75
C TYR A 134 -1.20 -4.09 22.03
N PHE A 135 -0.25 -3.16 21.94
CA PHE A 135 0.48 -2.61 23.09
C PHE A 135 -0.11 -1.33 23.65
N THR A 136 -1.35 -1.00 23.31
CA THR A 136 -2.06 0.14 23.92
C THR A 136 -2.30 -0.11 25.40
N LYS A 137 -1.97 0.89 26.22
CA LYS A 137 -2.19 0.87 27.68
C LYS A 137 -2.93 2.13 28.10
N GLY A 138 -3.95 1.97 28.95
CA GLY A 138 -4.73 3.07 29.48
C GLY A 138 -6.18 3.04 29.05
N GLY A 139 -6.78 4.16 28.69
CA GLY A 139 -8.19 4.28 28.37
C GLY A 139 -8.48 4.60 26.90
N ALA A 140 -9.73 4.97 26.63
CA ALA A 140 -10.20 5.29 25.27
C ALA A 140 -9.37 6.41 24.59
N LEU A 141 -8.85 7.38 25.35
CA LEU A 141 -7.99 8.45 24.83
C LEU A 141 -6.65 7.89 24.32
N ASP A 142 -6.11 6.89 24.99
CA ASP A 142 -4.84 6.26 24.61
C ASP A 142 -4.99 5.39 23.37
N VAL A 143 -6.17 4.82 23.13
CA VAL A 143 -6.51 4.13 21.86
C VAL A 143 -6.41 5.12 20.69
N GLY A 144 -6.97 6.33 20.83
CA GLY A 144 -6.86 7.37 19.79
C GLY A 144 -5.41 7.78 19.54
N ARG A 145 -4.62 7.94 20.59
CA ARG A 145 -3.18 8.27 20.48
C ARG A 145 -2.38 7.14 19.81
N SER A 146 -2.66 5.88 20.15
CA SER A 146 -2.02 4.72 19.54
C SER A 146 -2.36 4.60 18.05
N SER A 147 -3.62 4.86 17.70
CA SER A 147 -4.08 4.92 16.32
C SER A 147 -3.32 5.98 15.49
N THR A 148 -3.17 7.19 16.04
CA THR A 148 -2.40 8.25 15.38
C THR A 148 -0.93 7.87 15.22
N LYS A 149 -0.31 7.30 16.26
CA LYS A 149 1.07 6.82 16.19
C LYS A 149 1.22 5.73 15.12
N ALA A 150 0.29 4.79 15.05
CA ALA A 150 0.30 3.73 14.04
C ALA A 150 0.33 4.30 12.62
N VAL A 151 -0.50 5.31 12.32
CA VAL A 151 -0.51 5.98 11.02
C VAL A 151 0.82 6.67 10.71
N VAL A 152 1.35 7.44 11.66
CA VAL A 152 2.62 8.17 11.45
C VAL A 152 3.78 7.20 11.22
N TYR A 153 3.95 6.20 12.08
CA TYR A 153 5.05 5.26 11.95
C TYR A 153 4.92 4.37 10.70
N SER A 154 3.72 3.90 10.37
CA SER A 154 3.51 3.12 9.14
C SER A 154 3.80 3.95 7.89
N SER A 155 3.40 5.23 7.87
CA SER A 155 3.70 6.12 6.74
C SER A 155 5.19 6.38 6.56
N ILE A 156 5.92 6.60 7.65
CA ILE A 156 7.38 6.79 7.61
C ILE A 156 8.07 5.53 7.08
N ILE A 157 7.70 4.37 7.59
CA ILE A 157 8.29 3.09 7.17
C ILE A 157 7.96 2.79 5.71
N VAL A 158 6.72 3.05 5.26
CA VAL A 158 6.33 2.92 3.85
C VAL A 158 7.19 3.80 2.96
N LEU A 159 7.46 5.06 3.33
CA LEU A 159 8.31 5.96 2.53
C LEU A 159 9.76 5.46 2.45
N ILE A 160 10.33 4.97 3.55
CA ILE A 160 11.68 4.39 3.56
C ILE A 160 11.74 3.15 2.66
N PHE A 161 10.79 2.23 2.82
CA PHE A 161 10.71 1.03 2.00
C PHE A 161 10.39 1.34 0.54
N ASN A 162 9.66 2.42 0.26
CA ASN A 162 9.42 2.88 -1.11
C ASN A 162 10.74 3.16 -1.82
N PHE A 163 11.63 3.91 -1.18
CA PHE A 163 12.96 4.20 -1.73
C PHE A 163 13.78 2.93 -1.98
N ILE A 164 13.88 2.06 -0.97
CA ILE A 164 14.64 0.80 -1.06
C ILE A 164 14.09 -0.12 -2.16
N LEU A 165 12.77 -0.28 -2.22
CA LEU A 165 12.13 -1.15 -3.22
C LEU A 165 12.28 -0.59 -4.64
N THR A 166 12.22 0.73 -4.80
CA THR A 166 12.43 1.37 -6.09
C THR A 166 13.83 1.12 -6.60
N ASP A 167 14.86 1.35 -5.79
CA ASP A 167 16.25 1.10 -6.17
C ASP A 167 16.49 -0.38 -6.49
N LEU A 168 16.01 -1.29 -5.64
CA LEU A 168 16.21 -2.72 -5.82
C LEU A 168 15.53 -3.26 -7.09
N LEU A 169 14.29 -2.85 -7.32
CA LEU A 169 13.50 -3.36 -8.44
C LEU A 169 13.91 -2.71 -9.77
N LEU A 170 14.34 -1.43 -9.77
CA LEU A 170 14.90 -0.79 -10.96
C LEU A 170 16.27 -1.38 -11.32
N ALA A 171 17.11 -1.69 -10.33
CA ALA A 171 18.37 -2.40 -10.59
C ALA A 171 18.11 -3.78 -11.22
N CYS A 172 17.08 -4.51 -10.77
CA CYS A 172 16.67 -5.77 -11.36
C CYS A 172 16.20 -5.60 -12.82
N LEU A 173 15.49 -4.52 -13.13
CA LEU A 173 15.04 -4.16 -14.48
C LEU A 173 16.22 -3.91 -15.44
N LEU A 174 17.22 -3.17 -14.99
CA LEU A 174 18.43 -2.88 -15.77
C LEU A 174 19.23 -4.17 -16.08
N TYR A 175 19.18 -5.17 -15.20
CA TYR A 175 19.88 -6.44 -15.38
C TYR A 175 19.13 -7.41 -16.31
N THR A 176 17.80 -7.28 -16.42
CA THR A 176 16.95 -8.16 -17.26
C THR A 176 16.63 -7.57 -18.63
N SER A 177 16.94 -6.30 -18.87
CA SER A 177 16.81 -5.67 -20.20
C SER A 177 17.96 -6.15 -21.09
N PRO A 178 17.69 -6.79 -22.24
CA PRO A 178 18.75 -7.15 -23.18
C PRO A 178 19.48 -5.87 -23.62
N SER A 179 20.81 -5.92 -23.51
CA SER A 179 21.68 -4.84 -23.96
C SER A 179 21.41 -4.51 -25.44
N PRO A 180 21.28 -3.25 -25.84
CA PRO A 180 21.13 -2.90 -27.25
C PRO A 180 22.45 -3.05 -28.06
N ARG A 181 23.31 -3.98 -27.68
CA ARG A 181 24.61 -4.26 -28.31
C ARG A 181 24.77 -5.73 -28.71
N ASP A 182 23.74 -6.32 -29.31
CA ASP A 182 23.90 -7.55 -30.13
C ASP A 182 22.97 -7.49 -31.32
#